data_de6c4586036450ec2ad983d5ad704a8f
#
_entry.id   de6c4586036450ec2ad983d5ad704a8f
#
_cell.length_a   1.000
_cell.length_b   1.000
_cell.length_c   1.000
_cell.angle_alpha   90.00
_cell.angle_beta   90.00
_cell.angle_gamma   90.00
#
_symmetry.space_group_name_H-M   'P 1'
#
loop_
_entity.id
_entity.type
_entity.pdbx_description
1 polymer ?
#
loop_
_entity_poly.entity_id
_entity_poly.type
_entity_poly.pdbx_seq_one_letter_code
_entity_poly.pdbx_strand_id
1 'polypeptide(L)'
;SNPLNLVRFRNLVNLLCRRRLDNEHDIFIKFISWNSLYADFIHAAFPDVPTLFLYRDPVEVIASVFRETSAVLLARDSRQAEFLAGTTAIELAAMDDVAYLSSCYAHYFSVILDAQPQPKLLSFAAFAPDALEKILAAAFALQPDRHQLRQMHEQFSVYSKDDRNQTGFKDDSQSKHELLSDDHLRLAEQYCRGN
;
A
#
# COMPACT_ATOMS: atom_id res chain seq x y z
N SER A 1 -20.84 -3.83 -8.43
CA SER A 1 -20.95 -3.68 -6.94
C SER A 1 -22.40 -3.38 -6.54
N ASN A 2 -22.84 -3.87 -5.38
CA ASN A 2 -24.20 -3.61 -4.87
C ASN A 2 -24.32 -2.12 -4.48
N PRO A 3 -25.31 -1.35 -5.02
CA PRO A 3 -25.47 0.08 -4.71
C PRO A 3 -25.61 0.37 -3.21
N LEU A 4 -26.26 -0.52 -2.45
CA LEU A 4 -26.40 -0.36 -1.00
C LEU A 4 -25.05 -0.40 -0.27
N ASN A 5 -24.11 -1.24 -0.73
CA ASN A 5 -22.78 -1.33 -0.15
C ASN A 5 -21.96 -0.05 -0.42
N LEU A 6 -22.09 0.54 -1.61
CA LEU A 6 -21.48 1.84 -1.93
C LEU A 6 -21.96 2.95 -0.99
N VAL A 7 -23.29 3.03 -0.78
CA VAL A 7 -23.89 4.03 0.13
C VAL A 7 -23.39 3.82 1.56
N ARG A 8 -23.39 2.59 2.06
CA ARG A 8 -22.92 2.25 3.41
C ARG A 8 -21.45 2.60 3.60
N PHE A 9 -20.61 2.23 2.62
CA PHE A 9 -19.19 2.54 2.64
C PHE A 9 -18.94 4.05 2.65
N ARG A 10 -19.62 4.78 1.76
CA ARG A 10 -19.53 6.24 1.71
C ARG A 10 -19.92 6.88 3.04
N ASN A 11 -21.02 6.44 3.64
CA ASN A 11 -21.47 6.96 4.92
C ASN A 11 -20.48 6.67 6.06
N LEU A 12 -19.90 5.46 6.08
CA LEU A 12 -18.88 5.09 7.07
C LEU A 12 -17.63 5.97 6.93
N VAL A 13 -17.12 6.12 5.71
CA VAL A 13 -15.95 6.96 5.45
C VAL A 13 -16.24 8.41 5.83
N ASN A 14 -17.36 8.97 5.42
CA ASN A 14 -17.75 10.35 5.77
C ASN A 14 -17.88 10.54 7.28
N LEU A 15 -18.33 9.52 8.02
CA LEU A 15 -18.39 9.58 9.48
C LEU A 15 -17.00 9.60 10.10
N LEU A 16 -16.07 8.78 9.60
CA LEU A 16 -14.67 8.72 10.07
C LEU A 16 -13.89 10.00 9.72
N CYS A 17 -14.24 10.63 8.59
CA CYS A 17 -13.60 11.83 8.07
C CYS A 17 -14.27 13.13 8.54
N ARG A 18 -15.03 13.11 9.62
CA ARG A 18 -15.55 14.35 10.21
C ARG A 18 -14.41 15.18 10.78
N ARG A 19 -14.43 16.49 10.46
CA ARG A 19 -13.50 17.46 11.05
C ARG A 19 -13.59 17.38 12.58
N ARG A 20 -12.46 17.35 13.22
CA ARG A 20 -12.31 17.31 14.69
C ARG A 20 -11.78 18.64 15.22
N LEU A 21 -10.99 19.34 14.38
CA LEU A 21 -10.38 20.62 14.70
C LEU A 21 -10.72 21.63 13.60
N ASP A 22 -10.81 22.90 13.94
CA ASP A 22 -11.19 23.96 12.99
C ASP A 22 -10.16 24.18 11.88
N ASN A 23 -8.91 23.82 12.12
CA ASN A 23 -7.79 23.96 11.17
C ASN A 23 -7.57 22.72 10.29
N GLU A 24 -8.40 21.67 10.38
CA GLU A 24 -8.36 20.53 9.47
C GLU A 24 -9.05 20.90 8.16
N HIS A 25 -8.28 20.94 7.07
CA HIS A 25 -8.79 21.25 5.74
C HIS A 25 -8.81 20.02 4.84
N ASP A 26 -7.81 19.13 4.99
CA ASP A 26 -7.61 17.95 4.18
C ASP A 26 -7.53 16.69 5.05
N ILE A 27 -8.12 15.61 4.57
CA ILE A 27 -8.12 14.32 5.27
C ILE A 27 -7.55 13.27 4.33
N PHE A 28 -6.52 12.58 4.80
CA PHE A 28 -5.91 11.46 4.08
C PHE A 28 -6.36 10.15 4.71
N ILE A 29 -6.77 9.21 3.86
CA ILE A 29 -7.08 7.84 4.28
C ILE A 29 -6.04 6.91 3.70
N LYS A 30 -5.32 6.23 4.57
CA LYS A 30 -4.40 5.16 4.18
C LYS A 30 -5.13 3.82 4.25
N PHE A 31 -5.23 3.15 3.12
CA PHE A 31 -5.68 1.76 3.03
C PHE A 31 -4.50 0.79 3.18
N ILE A 32 -4.75 -0.43 3.64
CA ILE A 32 -3.76 -1.51 3.64
C ILE A 32 -3.67 -2.12 2.24
N SER A 33 -2.58 -2.85 1.95
CA SER A 33 -2.24 -3.33 0.60
C SER A 33 -3.35 -4.11 -0.10
N TRP A 34 -4.02 -5.03 0.58
CA TRP A 34 -5.11 -5.83 -0.01
C TRP A 34 -6.38 -5.03 -0.36
N ASN A 35 -6.53 -3.80 0.15
CA ASN A 35 -7.63 -2.92 -0.25
C ASN A 35 -7.46 -2.41 -1.70
N SER A 36 -6.28 -2.55 -2.31
CA SER A 36 -6.08 -2.30 -3.74
C SER A 36 -6.98 -3.16 -4.62
N LEU A 37 -7.35 -4.38 -4.18
CA LEU A 37 -8.32 -5.24 -4.85
C LEU A 37 -9.74 -4.64 -4.93
N TYR A 38 -10.01 -3.59 -4.21
CA TYR A 38 -11.27 -2.84 -4.21
C TYR A 38 -11.14 -1.44 -4.82
N ALA A 39 -10.10 -1.19 -5.63
CA ALA A 39 -9.84 0.13 -6.21
C ALA A 39 -11.05 0.71 -6.95
N ASP A 40 -11.69 -0.07 -7.82
CA ASP A 40 -12.89 0.34 -8.55
C ASP A 40 -14.08 0.65 -7.64
N PHE A 41 -14.24 -0.14 -6.56
CA PHE A 41 -15.30 0.07 -5.58
C PHE A 41 -15.06 1.37 -4.79
N ILE A 42 -13.80 1.63 -4.38
CA ILE A 42 -13.41 2.84 -3.66
C ILE A 42 -13.62 4.06 -4.57
N HIS A 43 -13.19 3.97 -5.83
CA HIS A 43 -13.40 5.04 -6.81
C HIS A 43 -14.88 5.28 -7.08
N ALA A 44 -15.69 4.22 -7.27
CA ALA A 44 -17.15 4.37 -7.46
C ALA A 44 -17.83 5.02 -6.25
N ALA A 45 -17.30 4.83 -5.03
CA ALA A 45 -17.79 5.52 -3.85
C ALA A 45 -17.38 7.01 -3.81
N PHE A 46 -16.18 7.33 -4.29
CA PHE A 46 -15.58 8.67 -4.21
C PHE A 46 -14.91 9.05 -5.55
N PRO A 47 -15.68 9.30 -6.62
CA PRO A 47 -15.14 9.50 -7.97
C PRO A 47 -14.27 10.76 -8.10
N ASP A 48 -14.51 11.76 -7.27
CA ASP A 48 -13.82 13.06 -7.33
C ASP A 48 -12.61 13.12 -6.36
N VAL A 49 -12.35 12.04 -5.60
CA VAL A 49 -11.25 12.02 -4.63
C VAL A 49 -10.01 11.43 -5.29
N PRO A 50 -8.89 12.20 -5.32
CA PRO A 50 -7.64 11.71 -5.88
C PRO A 50 -7.13 10.49 -5.12
N THR A 51 -6.66 9.49 -5.84
CA THR A 51 -6.07 8.27 -5.30
C THR A 51 -4.62 8.12 -5.72
N LEU A 52 -3.78 7.67 -4.79
CA LEU A 52 -2.36 7.39 -4.98
C LEU A 52 -2.08 5.96 -4.55
N PHE A 53 -1.44 5.18 -5.42
CA PHE A 53 -0.91 3.87 -5.08
C PHE A 53 0.60 3.99 -4.85
N LEU A 54 1.00 3.86 -3.59
CA LEU A 54 2.40 3.85 -3.18
C LEU A 54 2.90 2.41 -3.21
N TYR A 55 3.91 2.14 -4.03
CA TYR A 55 4.49 0.81 -4.18
C TYR A 55 5.98 0.79 -3.84
N ARG A 56 6.46 -0.37 -3.46
CA ARG A 56 7.85 -0.64 -3.12
C ARG A 56 8.34 -1.86 -3.91
N ASP A 57 9.66 -2.04 -3.98
CA ASP A 57 10.25 -3.23 -4.55
C ASP A 57 9.63 -4.51 -3.93
N PRO A 58 9.16 -5.48 -4.73
CA PRO A 58 8.50 -6.69 -4.23
C PRO A 58 9.38 -7.48 -3.27
N VAL A 59 10.67 -7.59 -3.56
CA VAL A 59 11.63 -8.31 -2.70
C VAL A 59 11.70 -7.68 -1.31
N GLU A 60 11.75 -6.36 -1.23
CA GLU A 60 11.77 -5.65 0.05
C GLU A 60 10.45 -5.80 0.83
N VAL A 61 9.32 -5.85 0.12
CA VAL A 61 8.02 -6.09 0.76
C VAL A 61 7.94 -7.49 1.34
N ILE A 62 8.32 -8.51 0.57
CA ILE A 62 8.30 -9.92 0.99
C ILE A 62 9.26 -10.12 2.17
N ALA A 63 10.50 -9.64 2.09
CA ALA A 63 11.46 -9.73 3.19
C ALA A 63 10.96 -9.03 4.47
N SER A 64 10.26 -7.89 4.33
CA SER A 64 9.66 -7.20 5.46
C SER A 64 8.54 -8.01 6.13
N VAL A 65 7.75 -8.77 5.34
CA VAL A 65 6.71 -9.65 5.87
C VAL A 65 7.30 -10.82 6.65
N PHE A 66 8.42 -11.39 6.20
CA PHE A 66 9.10 -12.46 6.94
C PHE A 66 9.74 -11.97 8.24
N ARG A 67 10.26 -10.76 8.25
CA ARG A 67 10.81 -10.17 9.48
C ARG A 67 9.74 -9.87 10.53
N GLU A 68 8.59 -9.43 10.07
CA GLU A 68 7.46 -9.07 10.94
C GLU A 68 6.17 -9.56 10.29
N THR A 69 5.69 -10.70 10.77
CA THR A 69 4.52 -11.39 10.20
C THR A 69 3.35 -10.43 9.99
N SER A 70 2.90 -10.33 8.75
CA SER A 70 1.80 -9.45 8.38
C SER A 70 0.47 -10.20 8.24
N ALA A 71 -0.64 -9.44 8.28
CA ALA A 71 -1.98 -9.98 8.12
C ALA A 71 -2.17 -10.75 6.79
N VAL A 72 -1.45 -10.37 5.71
CA VAL A 72 -1.56 -11.08 4.43
C VAL A 72 -0.98 -12.49 4.52
N LEU A 73 0.14 -12.69 5.23
CA LEU A 73 0.71 -14.02 5.45
C LEU A 73 -0.19 -14.88 6.35
N LEU A 74 -0.73 -14.29 7.42
CA LEU A 74 -1.70 -14.97 8.30
C LEU A 74 -3.00 -15.36 7.57
N ALA A 75 -3.37 -14.64 6.51
CA ALA A 75 -4.55 -14.95 5.72
C ALA A 75 -4.36 -16.15 4.76
N ARG A 76 -3.13 -16.68 4.61
CA ARG A 76 -2.82 -17.79 3.68
C ARG A 76 -3.69 -19.02 3.94
N ASP A 77 -3.95 -19.35 5.20
CA ASP A 77 -4.75 -20.51 5.59
C ASP A 77 -6.25 -20.18 5.72
N SER A 78 -6.65 -19.00 5.26
CA SER A 78 -8.03 -18.55 5.31
C SER A 78 -8.75 -18.73 3.97
N ARG A 79 -10.09 -18.62 3.99
CA ARG A 79 -10.91 -18.58 2.77
C ARG A 79 -10.63 -17.38 1.86
N GLN A 80 -9.86 -16.41 2.31
CA GLN A 80 -9.53 -15.21 1.55
C GLN A 80 -8.26 -15.39 0.72
N ALA A 81 -7.48 -16.43 0.96
CA ALA A 81 -6.18 -16.63 0.32
C ALA A 81 -6.25 -16.65 -1.21
N GLU A 82 -7.20 -17.38 -1.79
CA GLU A 82 -7.42 -17.44 -3.23
C GLU A 82 -7.72 -16.04 -3.81
N PHE A 83 -8.60 -15.31 -3.15
CA PHE A 83 -8.95 -13.93 -3.55
C PHE A 83 -7.75 -12.98 -3.45
N LEU A 84 -6.96 -13.08 -2.38
CA LEU A 84 -5.79 -12.21 -2.18
C LEU A 84 -4.69 -12.52 -3.21
N ALA A 85 -4.43 -13.80 -3.48
CA ALA A 85 -3.40 -14.22 -4.41
C ALA A 85 -3.86 -14.19 -5.90
N GLY A 86 -5.16 -14.03 -6.16
CA GLY A 86 -5.71 -14.06 -7.52
C GLY A 86 -5.53 -15.43 -8.20
N THR A 87 -5.61 -16.52 -7.43
CA THR A 87 -5.28 -17.87 -7.88
C THR A 87 -6.34 -18.88 -7.41
N THR A 88 -6.23 -20.11 -7.84
CA THR A 88 -7.12 -21.21 -7.45
C THR A 88 -6.63 -21.93 -6.19
N ALA A 89 -7.50 -22.66 -5.48
CA ALA A 89 -7.12 -23.48 -4.34
C ALA A 89 -6.06 -24.52 -4.67
N ILE A 90 -6.07 -25.08 -5.89
CA ILE A 90 -5.09 -26.08 -6.34
C ILE A 90 -3.71 -25.44 -6.47
N GLU A 91 -3.61 -24.30 -7.12
CA GLU A 91 -2.36 -23.56 -7.29
C GLU A 91 -1.83 -23.08 -5.93
N LEU A 92 -2.73 -22.55 -5.09
CA LEU A 92 -2.41 -22.09 -3.75
C LEU A 92 -1.80 -23.21 -2.88
N ALA A 93 -2.32 -24.43 -2.97
CA ALA A 93 -1.80 -25.57 -2.22
C ALA A 93 -0.37 -25.97 -2.62
N ALA A 94 0.06 -25.62 -3.84
CA ALA A 94 1.41 -25.88 -4.34
C ALA A 94 2.41 -24.74 -4.03
N MET A 95 1.95 -23.59 -3.53
CA MET A 95 2.77 -22.43 -3.24
C MET A 95 3.43 -22.56 -1.86
N ASP A 96 4.68 -22.14 -1.74
CA ASP A 96 5.27 -21.77 -0.46
C ASP A 96 4.87 -20.34 -0.07
N ASP A 97 5.36 -19.84 1.06
CA ASP A 97 5.03 -18.50 1.55
C ASP A 97 5.50 -17.38 0.62
N VAL A 98 6.66 -17.55 -0.03
CA VAL A 98 7.21 -16.55 -0.95
C VAL A 98 6.39 -16.52 -2.23
N ALA A 99 6.05 -17.66 -2.80
CA ALA A 99 5.20 -17.76 -3.98
C ALA A 99 3.81 -17.16 -3.72
N TYR A 100 3.21 -17.45 -2.56
CA TYR A 100 1.95 -16.87 -2.15
C TYR A 100 2.00 -15.35 -2.05
N LEU A 101 2.99 -14.80 -1.33
CA LEU A 101 3.16 -13.36 -1.17
C LEU A 101 3.45 -12.67 -2.51
N SER A 102 4.27 -13.31 -3.36
CA SER A 102 4.57 -12.80 -4.70
C SER A 102 3.32 -12.76 -5.58
N SER A 103 2.49 -13.80 -5.52
CA SER A 103 1.21 -13.86 -6.24
C SER A 103 0.24 -12.78 -5.74
N CYS A 104 0.11 -12.60 -4.42
CA CYS A 104 -0.70 -11.51 -3.85
C CYS A 104 -0.23 -10.15 -4.36
N TYR A 105 1.08 -9.91 -4.33
CA TYR A 105 1.64 -8.62 -4.75
C TYR A 105 1.41 -8.36 -6.24
N ALA A 106 1.67 -9.36 -7.09
CA ALA A 106 1.40 -9.28 -8.52
C ALA A 106 -0.10 -9.02 -8.81
N HIS A 107 -0.99 -9.71 -8.10
CA HIS A 107 -2.43 -9.50 -8.25
C HIS A 107 -2.86 -8.08 -7.84
N TYR A 108 -2.30 -7.53 -6.74
CA TYR A 108 -2.60 -6.14 -6.35
C TYR A 108 -2.18 -5.14 -7.44
N PHE A 109 -1.01 -5.36 -8.04
CA PHE A 109 -0.53 -4.52 -9.15
C PHE A 109 -1.41 -4.65 -10.37
N SER A 110 -1.76 -5.88 -10.80
CA SER A 110 -2.65 -6.10 -11.94
C SER A 110 -3.96 -5.34 -11.78
N VAL A 111 -4.62 -5.48 -10.62
CA VAL A 111 -5.89 -4.76 -10.37
C VAL A 111 -5.72 -3.24 -10.41
N ILE A 112 -4.63 -2.71 -9.87
CA ILE A 112 -4.36 -1.26 -9.90
C ILE A 112 -4.05 -0.76 -11.31
N LEU A 113 -3.31 -1.53 -12.11
CA LEU A 113 -2.99 -1.15 -13.49
C LEU A 113 -4.22 -1.20 -14.41
N ASP A 114 -5.14 -2.12 -14.14
CA ASP A 114 -6.39 -2.28 -14.90
C ASP A 114 -7.50 -1.34 -14.43
N ALA A 115 -7.38 -0.72 -13.24
CA ALA A 115 -8.39 0.15 -12.66
C ALA A 115 -8.71 1.37 -13.54
N GLN A 116 -9.99 1.76 -13.59
CA GLN A 116 -10.45 2.92 -14.35
C GLN A 116 -11.28 3.87 -13.48
N PRO A 117 -10.82 5.11 -13.25
CA PRO A 117 -9.51 5.66 -13.64
C PRO A 117 -8.37 5.03 -12.86
N GLN A 118 -7.22 4.92 -13.49
CA GLN A 118 -6.03 4.41 -12.82
C GLN A 118 -5.57 5.37 -11.71
N PRO A 119 -5.31 4.88 -10.48
CA PRO A 119 -4.66 5.68 -9.45
C PRO A 119 -3.29 6.21 -9.90
N LYS A 120 -2.87 7.34 -9.36
CA LYS A 120 -1.50 7.81 -9.58
C LYS A 120 -0.52 6.83 -8.92
N LEU A 121 0.53 6.45 -9.64
CA LEU A 121 1.53 5.50 -9.15
C LEU A 121 2.73 6.27 -8.60
N LEU A 122 3.21 5.89 -7.42
CA LEU A 122 4.41 6.46 -6.81
C LEU A 122 5.29 5.34 -6.24
N SER A 123 6.53 5.27 -6.73
CA SER A 123 7.54 4.40 -6.11
C SER A 123 7.95 4.95 -4.74
N PHE A 124 8.05 4.06 -3.75
CA PHE A 124 8.57 4.43 -2.43
C PHE A 124 9.99 5.02 -2.50
N ALA A 125 10.81 4.56 -3.44
CA ALA A 125 12.15 5.11 -3.68
C ALA A 125 12.14 6.58 -4.13
N ALA A 126 11.03 7.02 -4.76
CA ALA A 126 10.86 8.42 -5.17
C ALA A 126 10.18 9.28 -4.08
N PHE A 127 9.75 8.65 -2.98
CA PHE A 127 9.11 9.33 -1.86
C PHE A 127 10.17 9.84 -0.87
N ALA A 128 10.71 11.01 -1.17
CA ALA A 128 11.77 11.66 -0.39
C ALA A 128 11.30 13.04 0.10
N PRO A 129 11.93 13.60 1.16
CA PRO A 129 11.55 14.89 1.71
C PRO A 129 11.54 16.02 0.68
N ASP A 130 12.57 16.11 -0.16
CA ASP A 130 12.72 17.12 -1.21
C ASP A 130 11.74 16.98 -2.38
N ALA A 131 11.14 15.80 -2.55
CA ALA A 131 10.10 15.53 -3.55
C ALA A 131 8.68 15.77 -3.03
N LEU A 132 8.49 15.90 -1.71
CA LEU A 132 7.19 15.89 -1.06
C LEU A 132 6.22 16.96 -1.62
N GLU A 133 6.67 18.20 -1.75
CA GLU A 133 5.86 19.30 -2.27
C GLU A 133 5.35 19.00 -3.69
N LYS A 134 6.23 18.50 -4.56
CA LYS A 134 5.88 18.12 -5.93
C LYS A 134 4.87 16.95 -5.96
N ILE A 135 5.07 15.98 -5.08
CA ILE A 135 4.17 14.83 -4.96
C ILE A 135 2.77 15.29 -4.52
N LEU A 136 2.67 16.13 -3.49
CA LEU A 136 1.41 16.65 -3.00
C LEU A 136 0.68 17.49 -4.06
N ALA A 137 1.39 18.36 -4.75
CA ALA A 137 0.82 19.15 -5.84
C ALA A 137 0.35 18.27 -7.01
N ALA A 138 1.18 17.31 -7.45
CA ALA A 138 0.87 16.46 -8.60
C ALA A 138 -0.21 15.41 -8.29
N ALA A 139 -0.19 14.81 -7.09
CA ALA A 139 -1.11 13.74 -6.74
C ALA A 139 -2.47 14.28 -6.25
N PHE A 140 -2.47 15.35 -5.48
CA PHE A 140 -3.64 15.81 -4.73
C PHE A 140 -4.03 17.26 -4.99
N ALA A 141 -3.30 17.98 -5.84
CA ALA A 141 -3.45 19.42 -6.08
C ALA A 141 -3.30 20.26 -4.80
N LEU A 142 -2.52 19.80 -3.84
CA LEU A 142 -2.27 20.47 -2.57
C LEU A 142 -0.99 21.29 -2.61
N GLN A 143 -1.04 22.46 -1.98
CA GLN A 143 0.09 23.37 -1.83
C GLN A 143 0.27 23.71 -0.34
N PRO A 144 0.95 22.86 0.42
CA PRO A 144 1.18 23.10 1.84
C PRO A 144 2.03 24.35 2.05
N ASP A 145 1.77 25.08 3.11
CA ASP A 145 2.58 26.21 3.51
C ASP A 145 3.96 25.76 4.09
N ARG A 146 4.85 26.73 4.33
CA ARG A 146 6.19 26.44 4.86
C ARG A 146 6.19 25.76 6.23
N HIS A 147 5.19 26.04 7.07
CA HIS A 147 5.06 25.43 8.38
C HIS A 147 4.62 23.98 8.26
N GLN A 148 3.62 23.70 7.44
CA GLN A 148 3.14 22.36 7.14
C GLN A 148 4.23 21.49 6.51
N LEU A 149 4.97 22.01 5.51
CA LEU A 149 6.10 21.31 4.90
C LEU A 149 7.18 20.94 5.93
N ARG A 150 7.51 21.85 6.84
CA ARG A 150 8.48 21.57 7.91
C ARG A 150 8.01 20.45 8.81
N GLN A 151 6.75 20.48 9.27
CA GLN A 151 6.18 19.42 10.09
C GLN A 151 6.18 18.06 9.36
N MET A 152 5.85 18.05 8.06
CA MET A 152 5.91 16.85 7.24
C MET A 152 7.34 16.32 7.11
N HIS A 153 8.34 17.19 6.87
CA HIS A 153 9.75 16.81 6.79
C HIS A 153 10.27 16.20 8.09
N GLU A 154 9.86 16.73 9.24
CA GLU A 154 10.21 16.17 10.55
C GLU A 154 9.74 14.70 10.68
N GLN A 155 8.61 14.34 10.08
CA GLN A 155 8.10 12.97 10.11
C GLN A 155 8.95 11.97 9.30
N PHE A 156 9.71 12.40 8.29
CA PHE A 156 10.63 11.51 7.58
C PHE A 156 11.79 11.01 8.44
N SER A 157 12.14 11.71 9.49
CA SER A 157 13.19 11.30 10.44
C SER A 157 12.71 10.30 11.48
N VAL A 158 11.38 10.08 11.59
CA VAL A 158 10.78 9.23 12.61
C VAL A 158 10.52 7.83 12.04
N TYR A 159 10.97 6.80 12.74
CA TYR A 159 10.68 5.42 12.36
C TYR A 159 9.21 5.08 12.69
N SER A 160 8.40 4.86 11.67
CA SER A 160 6.94 4.73 11.77
C SER A 160 6.44 3.50 12.56
N LYS A 161 7.31 2.52 12.84
CA LYS A 161 7.01 1.31 13.63
C LYS A 161 7.46 1.42 15.08
N ASP A 162 8.06 2.52 15.48
CA ASP A 162 8.46 2.77 16.86
C ASP A 162 7.38 3.59 17.57
N ASP A 163 6.56 2.93 18.39
CA ASP A 163 5.47 3.55 19.17
C ASP A 163 5.96 4.67 20.10
N ARG A 164 7.25 4.73 20.38
CA ARG A 164 7.88 5.74 21.28
C ARG A 164 8.59 6.86 20.52
N ASN A 165 8.62 6.80 19.17
CA ASN A 165 9.34 7.78 18.32
C ASN A 165 10.82 8.00 18.72
N GLN A 166 11.47 6.98 19.29
CA GLN A 166 12.84 7.08 19.83
C GLN A 166 13.91 6.60 18.83
N THR A 167 13.50 5.86 17.81
CA THR A 167 14.41 5.29 16.81
C THR A 167 14.34 6.11 15.52
N GLY A 168 15.48 6.62 15.08
CA GLY A 168 15.59 7.29 13.78
C GLY A 168 15.32 6.32 12.63
N PHE A 169 14.83 6.83 11.50
CA PHE A 169 14.70 6.05 10.28
C PHE A 169 16.06 5.46 9.87
N LYS A 170 16.09 4.13 9.66
CA LYS A 170 17.25 3.43 9.08
C LYS A 170 16.81 2.81 7.77
N ASP A 171 17.58 3.04 6.72
CA ASP A 171 17.47 2.27 5.48
C ASP A 171 17.98 0.85 5.75
N ASP A 172 17.08 -0.12 5.74
CA ASP A 172 17.34 -1.53 5.99
C ASP A 172 17.20 -2.39 4.72
N SER A 173 17.21 -1.76 3.53
CA SER A 173 17.00 -2.43 2.24
C SER A 173 18.03 -3.54 2.01
N GLN A 174 19.32 -3.29 2.29
CA GLN A 174 20.36 -4.30 2.12
C GLN A 174 20.18 -5.50 3.05
N SER A 175 19.85 -5.27 4.33
CA SER A 175 19.60 -6.36 5.28
C SER A 175 18.34 -7.18 4.97
N LYS A 176 17.40 -6.63 4.22
CA LYS A 176 16.20 -7.33 3.76
C LYS A 176 16.49 -8.30 2.63
N HIS A 177 17.38 -7.94 1.71
CA HIS A 177 17.81 -8.85 0.66
C HIS A 177 18.57 -10.08 1.22
N GLU A 178 19.30 -9.93 2.31
CA GLU A 178 20.02 -11.01 2.97
C GLU A 178 19.09 -12.01 3.69
N LEU A 179 17.82 -11.65 3.94
CA LEU A 179 16.83 -12.54 4.58
C LEU A 179 16.21 -13.56 3.61
N LEU A 180 16.32 -13.31 2.32
CA LEU A 180 15.76 -14.20 1.29
C LEU A 180 16.88 -14.98 0.62
N SER A 181 16.65 -16.28 0.39
CA SER A 181 17.57 -17.08 -0.42
C SER A 181 17.55 -16.63 -1.88
N ASP A 182 18.60 -16.97 -2.64
CA ASP A 182 18.67 -16.68 -4.08
C ASP A 182 17.46 -17.26 -4.85
N ASP A 183 16.96 -18.41 -4.43
CA ASP A 183 15.77 -19.02 -5.05
C ASP A 183 14.51 -18.20 -4.74
N HIS A 184 14.36 -17.67 -3.53
CA HIS A 184 13.26 -16.77 -3.16
C HIS A 184 13.33 -15.46 -3.92
N LEU A 185 14.52 -14.90 -4.13
CA LEU A 185 14.71 -13.68 -4.93
C LEU A 185 14.28 -13.89 -6.37
N ARG A 186 14.71 -15.01 -6.99
CA ARG A 186 14.31 -15.39 -8.36
C ARG A 186 12.80 -15.58 -8.48
N LEU A 187 12.20 -16.24 -7.49
CA LEU A 187 10.76 -16.49 -7.47
C LEU A 187 9.97 -15.18 -7.40
N ALA A 188 10.33 -14.29 -6.49
CA ALA A 188 9.72 -12.97 -6.37
C ALA A 188 9.85 -12.16 -7.68
N GLU A 189 11.03 -12.17 -8.31
CA GLU A 189 11.26 -11.52 -9.61
C GLU A 189 10.41 -12.14 -10.72
N GLN A 190 10.30 -13.47 -10.77
CA GLN A 190 9.49 -14.17 -11.78
C GLN A 190 8.02 -13.75 -11.74
N TYR A 191 7.42 -13.71 -10.54
CA TYR A 191 6.03 -13.32 -10.38
C TYR A 191 5.79 -11.83 -10.69
N CYS A 192 6.75 -10.96 -10.42
CA CYS A 192 6.57 -9.52 -10.56
C CYS A 192 7.03 -8.96 -11.92
N ARG A 193 7.87 -9.69 -12.67
CA ARG A 193 8.33 -9.29 -14.02
C ARG A 193 7.64 -10.03 -15.16
N GLY A 194 6.85 -11.03 -14.87
CA GLY A 194 6.33 -11.98 -15.85
C GLY A 194 4.96 -11.65 -16.43
N ASN A 195 4.41 -10.44 -16.17
CA ASN A 195 3.14 -10.00 -16.75
C ASN A 195 3.26 -8.60 -17.34
#